data_5dc441ae318971671c4a097b3d7791f1
#
_entry.id   5dc441ae318971671c4a097b3d7791f1
#
_cell.length_a   1.000
_cell.length_b   1.000
_cell.length_c   1.000
_cell.angle_alpha   90.00
_cell.angle_beta   90.00
_cell.angle_gamma   90.00
#
_symmetry.space_group_name_H-M   'P 1'
#
loop_
_entity.id
_entity.type
_entity.pdbx_description
1 polymer ?
#
loop_
_entity_poly.entity_id
_entity_poly.type
_entity_poly.pdbx_seq_one_letter_code
_entity_poly.pdbx_strand_id
1 'polypeptide(L)'
;VYQKEAFRTISQSLSHTIPATNLVNEERTFQQKHKMLWPQNDNYYEYCKGGKTGYTDQARTTLVTMADNGDMQLVAVVLYDFGNDAYIDTRAMFDYAYSNFSKISLKDQKLPEGVKSYEDEDAYIVLPKSAQFSDVKAEVKKDSNKDGSGTVTFTYKGQEVGSVKAAIEKTEESSAAVFGKKKDKTTSTVVTGISKFMKIVIGVVIAVVILLIIIVVLANYRKQIRRRRRKKGKRRNAKSGNVKRKKKRRR
;
A
#
# COMPACT_ATOMS: atom_id res chain seq x y z
N VAL A 1 12.65 0.42 4.51
CA VAL A 1 13.86 0.84 3.79
C VAL A 1 14.39 2.14 4.37
N TYR A 2 13.54 3.13 4.67
CA TYR A 2 13.92 4.44 5.22
C TYR A 2 14.70 4.37 6.56
N GLN A 3 14.49 3.33 7.36
CA GLN A 3 15.24 3.09 8.60
C GLN A 3 16.73 2.76 8.37
N LYS A 4 17.13 2.43 7.13
CA LYS A 4 18.54 2.18 6.78
C LYS A 4 19.26 3.49 6.50
N GLU A 5 20.34 3.76 7.24
CA GLU A 5 21.13 4.99 7.12
C GLU A 5 21.69 5.18 5.70
N ALA A 6 22.30 4.16 5.11
CA ALA A 6 22.81 4.22 3.75
C ALA A 6 21.73 4.61 2.73
N PHE A 7 20.49 4.12 2.90
CA PHE A 7 19.40 4.50 2.03
C PHE A 7 19.03 5.98 2.19
N ARG A 8 18.97 6.49 3.43
CA ARG A 8 18.72 7.91 3.67
C ARG A 8 19.80 8.78 3.04
N THR A 9 21.07 8.47 3.29
CA THR A 9 22.21 9.20 2.73
C THR A 9 22.14 9.29 1.21
N ILE A 10 21.91 8.16 0.53
CA ILE A 10 21.84 8.12 -0.92
C ILE A 10 20.62 8.88 -1.45
N SER A 11 19.44 8.67 -0.85
CA SER A 11 18.19 9.28 -1.33
C SER A 11 18.10 10.79 -1.09
N GLN A 12 18.88 11.31 -0.13
CA GLN A 12 18.95 12.74 0.19
C GLN A 12 20.08 13.48 -0.55
N SER A 13 21.06 12.75 -1.12
CA SER A 13 22.18 13.37 -1.84
C SER A 13 21.68 14.06 -3.10
N LEU A 14 22.00 15.35 -3.24
CA LEU A 14 21.60 16.15 -4.41
C LEU A 14 22.44 15.81 -5.63
N SER A 15 23.72 15.50 -5.46
CA SER A 15 24.62 15.09 -6.53
C SER A 15 25.66 14.10 -6.03
N HIS A 16 26.20 13.33 -6.95
CA HIS A 16 27.34 12.44 -6.70
C HIS A 16 28.25 12.40 -7.92
N THR A 17 29.53 12.62 -7.71
CA THR A 17 30.53 12.57 -8.75
C THR A 17 31.33 11.29 -8.66
N ILE A 18 31.39 10.55 -9.75
CA ILE A 18 32.27 9.39 -9.93
C ILE A 18 33.52 9.90 -10.64
N PRO A 19 34.73 9.80 -10.06
CA PRO A 19 35.95 10.23 -10.69
C PRO A 19 36.26 9.39 -11.93
N ALA A 20 37.24 9.85 -12.72
CA ALA A 20 37.77 9.08 -13.83
C ALA A 20 38.21 7.67 -13.39
N THR A 21 37.99 6.69 -14.24
CA THR A 21 38.35 5.28 -14.02
C THR A 21 39.26 4.79 -15.15
N ASN A 22 39.79 3.60 -15.03
CA ASN A 22 40.57 2.96 -16.09
C ASN A 22 39.77 2.68 -17.39
N LEU A 23 38.47 2.73 -17.35
CA LEU A 23 37.57 2.52 -18.50
C LEU A 23 36.98 3.83 -19.04
N VAL A 24 36.85 4.85 -18.20
CA VAL A 24 36.27 6.15 -18.56
C VAL A 24 37.15 7.24 -17.98
N ASN A 25 37.81 7.99 -18.86
CA ASN A 25 38.79 9.01 -18.49
C ASN A 25 38.21 10.33 -17.98
N GLU A 26 36.86 10.47 -18.02
CA GLU A 26 36.16 11.66 -17.60
C GLU A 26 35.42 11.39 -16.29
N GLU A 27 35.39 12.40 -15.42
CA GLU A 27 34.53 12.36 -14.25
C GLU A 27 33.06 12.50 -14.68
N ARG A 28 32.16 11.87 -13.93
CA ARG A 28 30.72 11.85 -14.22
C ARG A 28 29.95 12.30 -13.01
N THR A 29 29.26 13.43 -13.11
CA THR A 29 28.40 13.94 -12.04
C THR A 29 26.95 13.57 -12.32
N PHE A 30 26.34 12.86 -11.38
CA PHE A 30 24.93 12.50 -11.38
C PHE A 30 24.17 13.42 -10.44
N GLN A 31 23.04 13.92 -10.90
CA GLN A 31 22.17 14.81 -10.12
C GLN A 31 20.89 14.10 -9.72
N GLN A 32 20.42 14.39 -8.52
CA GLN A 32 19.12 13.94 -8.03
C GLN A 32 17.98 14.56 -8.87
N LYS A 33 17.07 13.70 -9.36
CA LYS A 33 15.95 14.15 -10.19
C LYS A 33 14.69 14.50 -9.37
N HIS A 34 14.71 14.25 -8.08
CA HIS A 34 13.56 14.53 -7.21
C HIS A 34 13.51 16.01 -6.86
N LYS A 35 12.62 16.75 -7.52
CA LYS A 35 12.56 18.22 -7.43
C LYS A 35 12.29 18.77 -6.04
N MET A 36 11.56 18.02 -5.18
CA MET A 36 11.24 18.47 -3.82
C MET A 36 12.46 18.57 -2.90
N LEU A 37 13.62 18.02 -3.30
CA LEU A 37 14.87 18.13 -2.53
C LEU A 37 15.69 19.39 -2.87
N TRP A 38 15.39 20.06 -3.98
CA TRP A 38 16.20 21.17 -4.47
C TRP A 38 15.67 22.50 -3.95
N PRO A 39 16.38 23.22 -3.07
CA PRO A 39 15.89 24.49 -2.50
C PRO A 39 15.55 25.58 -3.54
N GLN A 40 16.19 25.53 -4.72
CA GLN A 40 15.98 26.50 -5.79
C GLN A 40 14.84 26.11 -6.75
N ASN A 41 14.18 24.96 -6.52
CA ASN A 41 13.09 24.50 -7.36
C ASN A 41 11.73 24.90 -6.77
N ASP A 42 10.78 25.31 -7.61
CA ASP A 42 9.43 25.68 -7.20
C ASP A 42 8.68 24.56 -6.46
N ASN A 43 9.09 23.32 -6.67
CA ASN A 43 8.55 22.15 -5.98
C ASN A 43 9.27 21.81 -4.67
N TYR A 44 10.24 22.62 -4.24
CA TYR A 44 10.93 22.37 -2.97
C TYR A 44 9.97 22.19 -1.81
N TYR A 45 10.22 21.17 -0.98
CA TYR A 45 9.45 20.90 0.22
C TYR A 45 10.41 20.67 1.40
N GLU A 46 10.39 21.55 2.36
CA GLU A 46 11.35 21.58 3.47
C GLU A 46 11.45 20.28 4.27
N TYR A 47 10.33 19.56 4.40
CA TYR A 47 10.28 18.28 5.11
C TYR A 47 10.68 17.09 4.23
N CYS A 48 10.96 17.28 2.95
CA CYS A 48 11.33 16.18 2.04
C CYS A 48 12.65 15.55 2.47
N LYS A 49 12.64 14.24 2.67
CA LYS A 49 13.81 13.42 3.03
C LYS A 49 14.20 12.45 1.93
N GLY A 50 13.82 12.72 0.70
CA GLY A 50 14.18 11.91 -0.44
C GLY A 50 13.01 11.18 -1.08
N GLY A 51 13.33 10.42 -2.10
CA GLY A 51 12.33 9.69 -2.86
C GLY A 51 12.83 9.24 -4.21
N LYS A 52 11.91 8.82 -5.09
CA LYS A 52 12.22 8.36 -6.43
C LYS A 52 11.15 8.78 -7.41
N THR A 53 11.58 9.31 -8.53
CA THR A 53 10.72 9.61 -9.69
C THR A 53 10.71 8.43 -10.66
N GLY A 54 9.62 8.23 -11.36
CA GLY A 54 9.51 7.28 -12.46
C GLY A 54 8.66 7.83 -13.59
N TYR A 55 8.95 7.41 -14.81
CA TYR A 55 8.15 7.76 -15.98
C TYR A 55 8.22 6.66 -17.04
N THR A 56 7.08 6.33 -17.59
CA THR A 56 6.95 5.63 -18.88
C THR A 56 5.70 6.16 -19.59
N ASP A 57 5.62 6.02 -20.91
CA ASP A 57 4.44 6.48 -21.67
C ASP A 57 3.14 5.83 -21.20
N GLN A 58 3.22 4.61 -20.66
CA GLN A 58 2.06 3.87 -20.17
C GLN A 58 1.73 4.20 -18.71
N ALA A 59 2.74 4.34 -17.85
CA ALA A 59 2.57 4.60 -16.42
C ALA A 59 2.47 6.09 -16.09
N ARG A 60 2.82 6.98 -17.04
CA ARG A 60 2.94 8.43 -16.81
C ARG A 60 3.94 8.74 -15.70
N THR A 61 3.81 9.88 -15.05
CA THR A 61 4.65 10.26 -13.93
C THR A 61 4.27 9.46 -12.70
N THR A 62 5.26 8.89 -12.04
CA THR A 62 5.13 8.27 -10.74
C THR A 62 6.11 8.91 -9.78
N LEU A 63 5.72 9.09 -8.53
CA LEU A 63 6.53 9.73 -7.52
C LEU A 63 6.34 9.03 -6.19
N VAL A 64 7.43 8.66 -5.54
CA VAL A 64 7.45 8.24 -4.14
C VAL A 64 8.29 9.26 -3.39
N THR A 65 7.75 9.87 -2.36
CA THR A 65 8.42 10.87 -1.54
C THR A 65 8.31 10.52 -0.07
N MET A 66 9.40 10.66 0.64
CA MET A 66 9.46 10.55 2.09
C MET A 66 9.58 11.95 2.68
N ALA A 67 8.82 12.24 3.72
CA ALA A 67 8.86 13.50 4.44
C ALA A 67 8.91 13.26 5.96
N ASP A 68 9.58 14.17 6.67
CA ASP A 68 9.74 14.13 8.11
C ASP A 68 9.80 15.57 8.63
N ASN A 69 8.79 15.98 9.38
CA ASN A 69 8.72 17.30 9.98
C ASN A 69 9.26 17.33 11.43
N GLY A 70 9.92 16.24 11.87
CA GLY A 70 10.43 16.07 13.22
C GLY A 70 9.45 15.39 14.19
N ASP A 71 8.15 15.48 13.94
CA ASP A 71 7.10 14.85 14.74
C ASP A 71 6.60 13.55 14.08
N MET A 72 6.35 13.59 12.79
CA MET A 72 5.76 12.47 12.06
C MET A 72 6.48 12.23 10.73
N GLN A 73 6.84 10.97 10.48
CA GLN A 73 7.40 10.51 9.21
C GLN A 73 6.30 9.99 8.30
N LEU A 74 6.27 10.47 7.08
CA LEU A 74 5.26 10.15 6.08
C LEU A 74 5.90 9.67 4.77
N VAL A 75 5.16 8.85 4.04
CA VAL A 75 5.47 8.47 2.66
C VAL A 75 4.25 8.73 1.80
N ALA A 76 4.44 9.52 0.75
CA ALA A 76 3.43 9.72 -0.29
C ALA A 76 3.81 8.93 -1.54
N VAL A 77 2.81 8.32 -2.18
CA VAL A 77 2.94 7.58 -3.43
C VAL A 77 1.93 8.11 -4.43
N VAL A 78 2.43 8.68 -5.52
CA VAL A 78 1.61 9.16 -6.64
C VAL A 78 1.87 8.27 -7.85
N LEU A 79 0.80 7.80 -8.49
CA LEU A 79 0.85 6.92 -9.65
C LEU A 79 -0.02 7.49 -10.77
N TYR A 80 0.46 7.37 -12.02
CA TYR A 80 -0.28 7.74 -13.23
C TYR A 80 -0.66 9.23 -13.28
N ASP A 81 0.27 10.09 -12.99
CA ASP A 81 0.06 11.52 -12.94
C ASP A 81 0.79 12.27 -14.09
N PHE A 82 0.60 13.57 -14.19
CA PHE A 82 1.12 14.37 -15.29
C PHE A 82 2.25 15.32 -14.84
N GLY A 83 3.49 14.96 -15.22
CA GLY A 83 4.63 15.87 -15.10
C GLY A 83 4.81 16.49 -13.72
N ASN A 84 4.51 17.79 -13.62
CA ASN A 84 4.69 18.57 -12.40
C ASN A 84 3.57 18.36 -11.38
N ASP A 85 2.38 17.93 -11.81
CA ASP A 85 1.21 17.75 -10.94
C ASP A 85 1.50 16.72 -9.85
N ALA A 86 2.31 15.70 -10.14
CA ALA A 86 2.74 14.72 -9.15
C ALA A 86 3.42 15.35 -7.90
N TYR A 87 4.13 16.46 -8.08
CA TYR A 87 4.75 17.17 -6.96
C TYR A 87 3.74 18.04 -6.19
N ILE A 88 2.79 18.64 -6.90
CA ILE A 88 1.70 19.42 -6.32
C ILE A 88 0.82 18.52 -5.46
N ASP A 89 0.41 17.37 -6.00
CA ASP A 89 -0.41 16.37 -5.29
C ASP A 89 0.34 15.79 -4.08
N THR A 90 1.64 15.50 -4.24
CA THR A 90 2.48 15.03 -3.12
C THR A 90 2.52 16.04 -1.99
N ARG A 91 2.73 17.33 -2.30
CA ARG A 91 2.72 18.42 -1.32
C ARG A 91 1.36 18.51 -0.63
N ALA A 92 0.27 18.52 -1.39
CA ALA A 92 -1.08 18.60 -0.84
C ALA A 92 -1.39 17.45 0.11
N MET A 93 -0.96 16.22 -0.20
CA MET A 93 -1.11 15.06 0.70
C MET A 93 -0.34 15.23 2.00
N PHE A 94 0.92 15.71 1.96
CA PHE A 94 1.72 15.94 3.16
C PHE A 94 1.13 17.07 4.01
N ASP A 95 0.79 18.20 3.40
CA ASP A 95 0.20 19.35 4.09
C ASP A 95 -1.13 18.97 4.75
N TYR A 96 -1.96 18.18 4.06
CA TYR A 96 -3.18 17.63 4.63
C TYR A 96 -2.89 16.73 5.83
N ALA A 97 -1.94 15.79 5.69
CA ALA A 97 -1.63 14.85 6.75
C ALA A 97 -1.06 15.55 7.99
N TYR A 98 -0.07 16.42 7.83
CA TYR A 98 0.52 17.19 8.94
C TYR A 98 -0.47 18.17 9.60
N SER A 99 -1.42 18.70 8.84
CA SER A 99 -2.43 19.61 9.38
C SER A 99 -3.53 18.90 10.16
N ASN A 100 -3.90 17.69 9.75
CA ASN A 100 -5.10 17.02 10.27
C ASN A 100 -4.84 15.85 11.20
N PHE A 101 -3.62 15.31 11.24
CA PHE A 101 -3.28 14.15 12.05
C PHE A 101 -2.15 14.48 13.04
N SER A 102 -2.11 13.72 14.13
CA SER A 102 -1.05 13.77 15.12
C SER A 102 -0.63 12.37 15.54
N LYS A 103 0.63 12.24 15.92
CA LYS A 103 1.22 11.06 16.53
C LYS A 103 0.90 11.10 18.04
N ILE A 104 0.31 10.03 18.55
CA ILE A 104 0.01 9.88 19.99
C ILE A 104 0.94 8.78 20.53
N SER A 105 1.85 9.15 21.42
CA SER A 105 2.71 8.19 22.12
C SER A 105 1.87 7.27 23.00
N LEU A 106 2.15 5.99 22.97
CA LEU A 106 1.49 5.00 23.83
C LEU A 106 2.14 4.88 25.20
N LYS A 107 3.35 5.41 25.37
CA LYS A 107 4.12 5.38 26.63
C LYS A 107 3.38 6.02 27.79
N ASP A 108 2.70 7.14 27.50
CA ASP A 108 1.97 7.92 28.50
C ASP A 108 0.49 7.53 28.60
N GLN A 109 0.06 6.50 27.88
CA GLN A 109 -1.32 6.05 27.86
C GLN A 109 -1.52 4.87 28.79
N LYS A 110 -2.74 4.74 29.33
CA LYS A 110 -3.12 3.58 30.12
C LYS A 110 -3.06 2.32 29.26
N LEU A 111 -2.36 1.30 29.76
CA LEU A 111 -2.29 0.01 29.08
C LEU A 111 -3.68 -0.64 29.00
N PRO A 112 -4.00 -1.30 27.89
CA PRO A 112 -5.21 -2.12 27.78
C PRO A 112 -5.19 -3.30 28.76
N GLU A 113 -6.35 -3.80 29.12
CA GLU A 113 -6.48 -4.94 30.03
C GLU A 113 -5.72 -6.17 29.49
N GLY A 114 -4.95 -6.82 30.38
CA GLY A 114 -4.13 -7.98 30.02
C GLY A 114 -2.80 -7.66 29.33
N VAL A 115 -2.47 -6.39 29.10
CA VAL A 115 -1.19 -5.95 28.55
C VAL A 115 -0.26 -5.51 29.68
N LYS A 116 0.96 -6.07 29.73
CA LYS A 116 2.00 -5.68 30.71
C LYS A 116 2.87 -4.54 30.21
N SER A 117 3.29 -4.61 28.95
CA SER A 117 4.12 -3.58 28.32
C SER A 117 4.05 -3.71 26.81
N TYR A 118 4.35 -2.65 26.08
CA TYR A 118 4.66 -2.71 24.66
C TYR A 118 6.10 -3.16 24.43
N GLU A 119 6.37 -3.91 23.36
CA GLU A 119 7.74 -4.34 23.00
C GLU A 119 8.59 -3.14 22.51
N ASP A 120 7.94 -2.12 21.92
CA ASP A 120 8.57 -0.89 21.45
C ASP A 120 8.23 0.24 22.42
N GLU A 121 9.25 0.81 23.06
CA GLU A 121 9.08 1.93 24.02
C GLU A 121 8.60 3.21 23.32
N ASP A 122 8.91 3.36 22.03
CA ASP A 122 8.49 4.49 21.21
C ASP A 122 7.20 4.21 20.41
N ALA A 123 6.45 3.17 20.81
CA ALA A 123 5.19 2.80 20.19
C ALA A 123 4.20 3.97 20.17
N TYR A 124 3.53 4.13 19.04
CA TYR A 124 2.57 5.21 18.82
C TYR A 124 1.41 4.78 17.93
N ILE A 125 0.36 5.56 17.95
CA ILE A 125 -0.73 5.52 16.96
C ILE A 125 -0.89 6.88 16.30
N VAL A 126 -1.57 6.93 15.17
CA VAL A 126 -1.86 8.18 14.46
C VAL A 126 -3.37 8.43 14.50
N LEU A 127 -3.75 9.58 15.04
CA LEU A 127 -5.16 9.98 15.14
C LEU A 127 -5.41 11.33 14.42
N PRO A 128 -6.64 11.55 13.95
CA PRO A 128 -7.06 12.91 13.61
C PRO A 128 -6.88 13.84 14.82
N LYS A 129 -6.41 15.07 14.61
CA LYS A 129 -6.21 16.05 15.69
C LYS A 129 -7.48 16.37 16.49
N SER A 130 -8.64 16.12 15.92
CA SER A 130 -9.95 16.26 16.58
C SER A 130 -10.33 15.09 17.47
N ALA A 131 -9.59 13.98 17.45
CA ALA A 131 -9.86 12.77 18.20
C ALA A 131 -8.98 12.73 19.48
N GLN A 132 -9.52 12.10 20.53
CA GLN A 132 -8.78 11.84 21.76
C GLN A 132 -8.46 10.35 21.87
N PHE A 133 -7.42 10.01 22.63
CA PHE A 133 -7.06 8.60 22.85
C PHE A 133 -8.19 7.82 23.54
N SER A 134 -9.02 8.46 24.36
CA SER A 134 -10.21 7.87 24.98
C SER A 134 -11.25 7.34 23.99
N ASP A 135 -11.23 7.84 22.73
CA ASP A 135 -12.15 7.41 21.68
C ASP A 135 -11.68 6.14 20.96
N VAL A 136 -10.45 5.69 21.27
CA VAL A 136 -9.81 4.55 20.63
C VAL A 136 -10.17 3.26 21.37
N LYS A 137 -10.53 2.23 20.62
CA LYS A 137 -10.71 0.88 21.13
C LYS A 137 -9.44 0.08 20.92
N ALA A 138 -8.99 -0.60 21.98
CA ALA A 138 -7.84 -1.50 21.92
C ALA A 138 -8.33 -2.95 21.95
N GLU A 139 -7.84 -3.76 21.03
CA GLU A 139 -8.14 -5.19 20.90
C GLU A 139 -6.83 -5.98 21.05
N VAL A 140 -6.78 -6.85 22.05
CA VAL A 140 -5.57 -7.64 22.37
C VAL A 140 -5.70 -9.02 21.74
N LYS A 141 -4.81 -9.36 20.83
CA LYS A 141 -4.74 -10.66 20.18
C LYS A 141 -3.49 -11.41 20.64
N LYS A 142 -3.67 -12.54 21.32
CA LYS A 142 -2.56 -13.39 21.76
C LYS A 142 -1.87 -14.05 20.57
N ASP A 143 -0.54 -14.15 20.63
CA ASP A 143 0.23 -14.88 19.63
C ASP A 143 0.13 -16.39 19.93
N SER A 144 -0.35 -17.19 18.98
CA SER A 144 -0.51 -18.63 19.14
C SER A 144 0.84 -19.39 19.26
N ASN A 145 1.93 -18.77 18.82
CA ASN A 145 3.25 -19.41 18.74
C ASN A 145 4.22 -18.97 19.85
N LYS A 146 3.86 -17.95 20.64
CA LYS A 146 4.74 -17.38 21.67
C LYS A 146 3.93 -17.03 22.91
N ASP A 147 4.04 -17.86 23.93
CA ASP A 147 3.36 -17.62 25.21
C ASP A 147 3.81 -16.30 25.85
N GLY A 148 2.84 -15.51 26.31
CA GLY A 148 3.09 -14.21 26.94
C GLY A 148 3.36 -13.07 25.94
N SER A 149 3.21 -13.30 24.63
CA SER A 149 3.32 -12.27 23.60
C SER A 149 2.00 -12.11 22.84
N GLY A 150 1.76 -10.93 22.27
CA GLY A 150 0.60 -10.66 21.45
C GLY A 150 0.70 -9.34 20.72
N THR A 151 -0.36 -9.03 19.99
CA THR A 151 -0.51 -7.78 19.25
C THR A 151 -1.71 -7.03 19.78
N VAL A 152 -1.52 -5.76 20.08
CA VAL A 152 -2.61 -4.83 20.41
C VAL A 152 -2.93 -4.03 19.16
N THR A 153 -4.15 -4.13 18.69
CA THR A 153 -4.66 -3.37 17.55
C THR A 153 -5.56 -2.26 18.06
N PHE A 154 -5.27 -1.05 17.65
CA PHE A 154 -6.04 0.15 18.00
C PHE A 154 -6.95 0.55 16.87
N THR A 155 -8.22 0.80 17.17
CA THR A 155 -9.23 1.20 16.20
C THR A 155 -9.95 2.48 16.62
N TYR A 156 -10.14 3.39 15.65
CA TYR A 156 -10.92 4.60 15.81
C TYR A 156 -12.03 4.63 14.77
N LYS A 157 -13.27 4.77 15.20
CA LYS A 157 -14.47 4.73 14.31
C LYS A 157 -14.50 3.52 13.36
N GLY A 158 -13.98 2.37 13.83
CA GLY A 158 -13.95 1.12 13.06
C GLY A 158 -12.78 0.99 12.06
N GLN A 159 -11.87 1.96 12.02
CA GLN A 159 -10.64 1.90 11.23
C GLN A 159 -9.44 1.64 12.12
N GLU A 160 -8.52 0.79 11.68
CA GLU A 160 -7.26 0.55 12.37
C GLU A 160 -6.38 1.80 12.27
N VAL A 161 -5.93 2.30 13.42
CA VAL A 161 -5.08 3.50 13.54
C VAL A 161 -3.68 3.17 14.03
N GLY A 162 -3.41 1.92 14.33
CA GLY A 162 -2.10 1.38 14.67
C GLY A 162 -2.19 0.00 15.29
N SER A 163 -1.07 -0.71 15.23
CA SER A 163 -0.94 -1.99 15.91
C SER A 163 0.47 -2.16 16.44
N VAL A 164 0.60 -2.68 17.66
CA VAL A 164 1.88 -2.84 18.35
C VAL A 164 1.99 -4.19 19.01
N LYS A 165 3.21 -4.72 19.05
CA LYS A 165 3.51 -5.93 19.80
C LYS A 165 3.60 -5.63 21.27
N ALA A 166 3.09 -6.55 22.09
CA ALA A 166 3.01 -6.38 23.52
C ALA A 166 3.29 -7.68 24.28
N ALA A 167 3.88 -7.53 25.46
CA ALA A 167 3.90 -8.58 26.46
C ALA A 167 2.53 -8.64 27.13
N ILE A 168 1.93 -9.83 27.16
CA ILE A 168 0.59 -10.07 27.70
C ILE A 168 0.69 -10.87 28.98
N GLU A 169 -0.27 -10.68 29.89
CA GLU A 169 -0.41 -11.52 31.07
C GLU A 169 -0.64 -12.98 30.66
N LYS A 170 0.15 -13.88 31.25
CA LYS A 170 -0.14 -15.30 31.15
C LYS A 170 -1.45 -15.53 31.87
N THR A 171 -2.43 -16.04 31.16
CA THR A 171 -3.59 -16.58 31.82
C THR A 171 -3.09 -17.85 32.50
N GLU A 172 -2.93 -17.84 33.80
CA GLU A 172 -2.83 -19.07 34.58
C GLU A 172 -4.16 -19.79 34.31
N GLU A 173 -4.12 -20.81 33.45
CA GLU A 173 -5.14 -21.82 33.47
C GLU A 173 -5.11 -22.38 34.88
N SER A 174 -6.06 -21.93 35.68
CA SER A 174 -6.37 -22.53 36.97
C SER A 174 -6.51 -24.04 36.73
N SER A 175 -5.48 -24.79 37.11
CA SER A 175 -5.55 -26.22 37.26
C SER A 175 -6.46 -26.54 38.45
N ALA A 176 -7.75 -26.20 38.31
CA ALA A 176 -8.82 -26.67 39.16
C ALA A 176 -9.17 -28.07 38.70
N ALA A 177 -8.70 -28.99 39.52
CA ALA A 177 -8.95 -30.41 39.55
C ALA A 177 -10.19 -30.89 38.82
N VAL A 178 -9.94 -31.89 37.99
CA VAL A 178 -10.89 -32.90 37.55
C VAL A 178 -11.69 -33.43 38.74
N PHE A 179 -12.99 -33.13 38.81
CA PHE A 179 -14.00 -34.06 39.32
C PHE A 179 -15.36 -33.75 38.70
N GLY A 180 -15.78 -34.62 37.87
CA GLY A 180 -17.08 -35.16 37.50
C GLY A 180 -18.25 -34.24 37.30
N LYS A 181 -18.86 -34.42 36.15
CA LYS A 181 -20.28 -34.62 35.80
C LYS A 181 -20.90 -33.61 34.87
N LYS A 182 -21.38 -34.26 33.81
CA LYS A 182 -22.60 -34.01 33.02
C LYS A 182 -22.60 -32.86 32.03
N LYS A 183 -22.71 -33.32 30.80
CA LYS A 183 -23.20 -32.60 29.61
C LYS A 183 -24.42 -31.76 29.92
N ASP A 184 -24.34 -30.49 29.61
CA ASP A 184 -25.48 -29.76 29.08
C ASP A 184 -25.02 -29.10 27.75
N LYS A 185 -25.55 -29.69 26.69
CA LYS A 185 -25.54 -29.14 25.34
C LYS A 185 -26.58 -28.04 25.29
N THR A 186 -26.19 -26.81 25.36
CA THR A 186 -26.98 -25.71 24.75
C THR A 186 -26.26 -24.38 24.95
N THR A 187 -25.32 -24.00 24.10
CA THR A 187 -24.95 -22.60 23.79
C THR A 187 -23.87 -22.45 22.71
N SER A 188 -23.48 -23.51 21.99
CA SER A 188 -22.44 -23.39 20.96
C SER A 188 -22.96 -23.37 19.51
N THR A 189 -24.29 -23.34 19.30
CA THR A 189 -24.87 -23.50 17.97
C THR A 189 -25.05 -22.19 17.20
N VAL A 190 -25.02 -21.03 17.87
CA VAL A 190 -25.27 -19.74 17.21
C VAL A 190 -24.00 -19.17 16.57
N VAL A 191 -22.82 -19.29 17.21
CA VAL A 191 -21.57 -18.74 16.69
C VAL A 191 -21.01 -19.54 15.51
N THR A 192 -21.18 -20.86 15.52
CA THR A 192 -20.76 -21.72 14.38
C THR A 192 -21.68 -21.57 13.16
N GLY A 193 -22.95 -21.23 13.33
CA GLY A 193 -23.89 -20.96 12.24
C GLY A 193 -23.55 -19.70 11.46
N ILE A 194 -23.22 -18.61 12.14
CA ILE A 194 -22.83 -17.33 11.53
C ILE A 194 -21.53 -17.47 10.74
N SER A 195 -20.55 -18.19 11.29
CA SER A 195 -19.27 -18.42 10.60
C SER A 195 -19.44 -19.27 9.32
N LYS A 196 -20.31 -20.27 9.30
CA LYS A 196 -20.62 -21.07 8.10
C LYS A 196 -21.38 -20.25 7.06
N PHE A 197 -22.33 -19.45 7.47
CA PHE A 197 -23.10 -18.57 6.59
C PHE A 197 -22.19 -17.52 5.93
N MET A 198 -21.30 -16.88 6.71
CA MET A 198 -20.30 -15.94 6.18
C MET A 198 -19.38 -16.60 5.16
N LYS A 199 -18.90 -17.82 5.37
CA LYS A 199 -18.08 -18.54 4.39
C LYS A 199 -18.82 -18.84 3.10
N ILE A 200 -20.12 -19.18 3.18
CA ILE A 200 -20.97 -19.39 2.01
C ILE A 200 -21.18 -18.07 1.25
N VAL A 201 -21.46 -16.97 1.94
CA VAL A 201 -21.63 -15.64 1.31
C VAL A 201 -20.35 -15.20 0.61
N ILE A 202 -19.19 -15.33 1.26
CA ILE A 202 -17.88 -15.02 0.66
C ILE A 202 -17.63 -15.91 -0.57
N GLY A 203 -17.93 -17.20 -0.49
CA GLY A 203 -17.80 -18.12 -1.64
C GLY A 203 -18.66 -17.72 -2.84
N VAL A 204 -19.89 -17.30 -2.60
CA VAL A 204 -20.81 -16.82 -3.65
C VAL A 204 -20.29 -15.52 -4.27
N VAL A 205 -19.81 -14.57 -3.47
CA VAL A 205 -19.24 -13.30 -3.98
C VAL A 205 -18.01 -13.58 -4.86
N ILE A 206 -17.11 -14.45 -4.42
CA ILE A 206 -15.93 -14.85 -5.21
C ILE A 206 -16.36 -15.49 -6.54
N ALA A 207 -17.34 -16.39 -6.52
CA ALA A 207 -17.85 -17.04 -7.74
C ALA A 207 -18.43 -16.03 -8.74
N VAL A 208 -19.20 -15.03 -8.25
CA VAL A 208 -19.75 -13.95 -9.09
C VAL A 208 -18.63 -13.10 -9.70
N VAL A 209 -17.61 -12.75 -8.92
CA VAL A 209 -16.46 -11.97 -9.43
C VAL A 209 -15.71 -12.75 -10.51
N ILE A 210 -15.47 -14.04 -10.31
CA ILE A 210 -14.84 -14.90 -11.33
C ILE A 210 -15.68 -14.96 -12.61
N LEU A 211 -16.99 -15.11 -12.48
CA LEU A 211 -17.91 -15.12 -13.62
C LEU A 211 -17.84 -13.81 -14.43
N LEU A 212 -17.83 -12.67 -13.75
CA LEU A 212 -17.70 -11.36 -14.38
C LEU A 212 -16.37 -11.22 -15.13
N ILE A 213 -15.27 -11.68 -14.54
CA ILE A 213 -13.95 -11.69 -15.18
C ILE A 213 -13.99 -12.54 -16.46
N ILE A 214 -14.58 -13.73 -16.42
CA ILE A 214 -14.72 -14.62 -17.57
C ILE A 214 -15.53 -13.93 -18.69
N ILE A 215 -16.63 -13.25 -18.35
CA ILE A 215 -17.45 -12.52 -19.32
C ILE A 215 -16.65 -11.42 -20.01
N VAL A 216 -15.88 -10.64 -19.25
CA VAL A 216 -15.03 -9.56 -19.79
C VAL A 216 -13.93 -10.13 -20.70
N VAL A 217 -13.28 -11.21 -20.30
CA VAL A 217 -12.27 -11.90 -21.13
C VAL A 217 -12.86 -12.41 -22.43
N LEU A 218 -14.02 -13.06 -22.38
CA LEU A 218 -14.70 -13.57 -23.57
C LEU A 218 -15.16 -12.44 -24.49
N ALA A 219 -15.66 -11.33 -23.96
CA ALA A 219 -16.04 -10.15 -24.72
C ALA A 219 -14.84 -9.53 -25.44
N ASN A 220 -13.70 -9.40 -24.75
CA ASN A 220 -12.45 -8.90 -25.34
C ASN A 220 -11.90 -9.87 -26.40
N TYR A 221 -11.95 -11.18 -26.17
CA TYR A 221 -11.55 -12.19 -27.14
C TYR A 221 -12.40 -12.14 -28.40
N ARG A 222 -13.74 -12.05 -28.29
CA ARG A 222 -14.65 -11.85 -29.40
C ARG A 222 -14.37 -10.58 -30.19
N LYS A 223 -14.07 -9.46 -29.50
CA LYS A 223 -13.67 -8.18 -30.11
C LYS A 223 -12.37 -8.31 -30.90
N GLN A 224 -11.39 -9.06 -30.37
CA GLN A 224 -10.11 -9.31 -31.03
C GLN A 224 -10.26 -10.17 -32.29
N ILE A 225 -11.11 -11.22 -32.25
CA ILE A 225 -11.42 -12.05 -33.43
C ILE A 225 -12.10 -11.21 -34.52
N ARG A 226 -13.08 -10.37 -34.17
CA ARG A 226 -13.74 -9.45 -35.11
C ARG A 226 -12.77 -8.49 -35.78
N ARG A 227 -11.80 -7.96 -35.03
CA ARG A 227 -10.73 -7.09 -35.54
C ARG A 227 -9.82 -7.85 -36.53
N ARG A 228 -9.44 -9.10 -36.21
CA ARG A 228 -8.62 -9.95 -37.09
C ARG A 228 -9.36 -10.29 -38.40
N ARG A 229 -10.65 -10.61 -38.33
CA ARG A 229 -11.48 -10.88 -39.52
C ARG A 229 -11.62 -9.63 -40.42
N ARG A 230 -11.82 -8.45 -39.85
CA ARG A 230 -11.87 -7.16 -40.60
C ARG A 230 -10.54 -6.85 -41.31
N LYS A 231 -9.39 -7.10 -40.64
CA LYS A 231 -8.06 -6.92 -41.25
C LYS A 231 -7.81 -7.91 -42.42
N LYS A 232 -8.24 -9.18 -42.27
CA LYS A 232 -8.15 -10.17 -43.37
C LYS A 232 -9.04 -9.79 -44.57
N GLY A 233 -10.26 -9.29 -44.33
CA GLY A 233 -11.16 -8.80 -45.42
C GLY A 233 -10.57 -7.62 -46.19
N LYS A 234 -10.01 -6.61 -45.47
CA LYS A 234 -9.35 -5.47 -46.16
C LYS A 234 -8.13 -5.89 -46.98
N ARG A 235 -7.32 -6.87 -46.53
CA ARG A 235 -6.19 -7.41 -47.32
C ARG A 235 -6.62 -8.18 -48.56
N ARG A 236 -7.74 -8.92 -48.50
CA ARG A 236 -8.29 -9.62 -49.68
C ARG A 236 -8.81 -8.63 -50.74
N ASN A 237 -9.55 -7.58 -50.33
CA ASN A 237 -10.04 -6.56 -51.23
C ASN A 237 -8.92 -5.73 -51.88
N ALA A 238 -7.86 -5.42 -51.13
CA ALA A 238 -6.69 -4.71 -51.66
C ALA A 238 -5.94 -5.55 -52.74
N LYS A 239 -5.80 -6.87 -52.51
CA LYS A 239 -5.21 -7.78 -53.49
C LYS A 239 -6.06 -7.90 -54.77
N SER A 240 -7.40 -8.01 -54.64
CA SER A 240 -8.33 -8.07 -55.77
C SER A 240 -8.33 -6.77 -56.57
N GLY A 241 -8.29 -5.60 -55.93
CA GLY A 241 -8.19 -4.29 -56.60
C GLY A 241 -6.90 -4.11 -57.40
N ASN A 242 -5.78 -4.62 -56.89
CA ASN A 242 -4.47 -4.53 -57.57
C ASN A 242 -4.39 -5.44 -58.82
N VAL A 243 -5.08 -6.61 -58.79
CA VAL A 243 -5.17 -7.52 -59.93
C VAL A 243 -6.04 -6.90 -61.03
N LYS A 244 -7.17 -6.26 -60.69
CA LYS A 244 -8.02 -5.55 -61.67
C LYS A 244 -7.31 -4.35 -62.33
N ARG A 245 -6.50 -3.57 -61.55
CA ARG A 245 -5.69 -2.47 -62.12
C ARG A 245 -4.58 -2.93 -63.05
N LYS A 246 -3.92 -4.07 -62.77
CA LYS A 246 -2.90 -4.64 -63.68
C LYS A 246 -3.50 -5.17 -64.96
N LYS A 247 -4.74 -5.77 -64.98
CA LYS A 247 -5.42 -6.20 -66.19
C LYS A 247 -5.87 -5.02 -67.09
N LYS A 248 -6.24 -3.87 -66.50
CA LYS A 248 -6.66 -2.67 -67.27
C LYS A 248 -5.49 -1.89 -67.87
N ARG A 249 -4.24 -2.11 -67.47
CA ARG A 249 -3.02 -1.52 -68.06
C ARG A 249 -2.38 -2.36 -69.16
N ARG A 250 -2.91 -3.57 -69.45
CA ARG A 250 -2.42 -4.48 -70.49
C ARG A 250 -3.40 -4.63 -71.69
N ARG A 251 -4.44 -3.80 -71.72
CA ARG A 251 -5.29 -3.54 -72.89
C ARG A 251 -5.11 -2.08 -73.29
#